data_952f1677ffa7fae3178a70f8e2febe17
#
_entry.id   952f1677ffa7fae3178a70f8e2febe17
#
_cell.length_a   1.000
_cell.length_b   1.000
_cell.length_c   1.000
_cell.angle_alpha   90.00
_cell.angle_beta   90.00
_cell.angle_gamma   90.00
#
_symmetry.space_group_name_H-M   'P 1'
#
loop_
_entity.id
_entity.type
_entity.pdbx_description
1 polymer ?
#
loop_
_entity_poly.entity_id
_entity_poly.type
_entity_poly.pdbx_seq_one_letter_code
_entity_poly.pdbx_strand_id
1 'polypeptide(L)'
;NPHQQAALYTPSGPHQHGIAQAEQLQGKELSYNNYNDADAALELCAEFAGGAPAVVIVKHANPCGVAQAGTLLEAWNEALACDSVSAFGGIVAVNSELDGATAEAICEIFTEVVIAPSVSDAAKAAFAKKKNLRLLVTGELPDPRRTGLAVKPITGGLLVQTRDNGAISE
;
A
#
# COMPACT_ATOMS: atom_id res chain seq x y z
N ASN A 1 -19.29 10.37 1.01
CA ASN A 1 -20.64 10.68 0.50
C ASN A 1 -21.69 10.32 1.56
N PRO A 2 -22.42 11.28 2.14
CA PRO A 2 -23.33 11.01 3.28
C PRO A 2 -24.53 10.11 2.93
N HIS A 3 -24.80 9.89 1.64
CA HIS A 3 -25.87 9.01 1.17
C HIS A 3 -25.41 7.58 0.86
N GLN A 4 -24.10 7.28 0.98
CA GLN A 4 -23.55 5.96 0.76
C GLN A 4 -23.18 5.30 2.10
N GLN A 5 -23.43 4.01 2.19
CA GLN A 5 -23.00 3.17 3.29
C GLN A 5 -21.88 2.24 2.78
N ALA A 6 -20.88 2.01 3.62
CA ALA A 6 -19.79 1.09 3.33
C ALA A 6 -19.49 0.25 4.57
N ALA A 7 -19.03 -0.98 4.34
CA ALA A 7 -18.56 -1.86 5.39
C ALA A 7 -17.38 -2.69 4.87
N LEU A 8 -16.43 -2.95 5.75
CA LEU A 8 -15.33 -3.88 5.50
C LEU A 8 -15.71 -5.24 6.08
N TYR A 9 -15.61 -6.28 5.26
CA TYR A 9 -15.81 -7.66 5.66
C TYR A 9 -14.47 -8.39 5.60
N THR A 10 -14.08 -9.02 6.70
CA THR A 10 -12.88 -9.85 6.77
C THR A 10 -13.26 -11.32 6.88
N PRO A 11 -12.58 -12.23 6.19
CA PRO A 11 -12.86 -13.66 6.32
C PRO A 11 -12.50 -14.14 7.74
N SER A 12 -13.28 -15.09 8.23
CA SER A 12 -12.92 -15.86 9.43
C SER A 12 -11.84 -16.86 9.04
N GLY A 13 -10.61 -16.67 9.50
CA GLY A 13 -9.51 -17.57 9.14
C GLY A 13 -8.15 -17.04 9.55
N PRO A 14 -7.07 -17.70 9.11
CA PRO A 14 -5.72 -17.25 9.42
C PRO A 14 -5.45 -15.84 8.86
N HIS A 15 -4.55 -15.11 9.52
CA HIS A 15 -4.11 -13.79 9.10
C HIS A 15 -3.47 -13.85 7.70
N GLN A 16 -3.83 -12.92 6.82
CA GLN A 16 -3.38 -12.90 5.42
C GLN A 16 -2.43 -11.73 5.09
N HIS A 17 -1.98 -10.98 6.10
CA HIS A 17 -1.11 -9.80 5.93
C HIS A 17 -1.59 -8.76 4.90
N GLY A 18 -2.91 -8.72 4.66
CA GLY A 18 -3.56 -7.78 3.75
C GLY A 18 -4.01 -6.49 4.46
N ILE A 19 -4.46 -5.51 3.67
CA ILE A 19 -4.93 -4.22 4.17
C ILE A 19 -6.10 -4.37 5.16
N ALA A 20 -6.98 -5.32 4.93
CA ALA A 20 -8.14 -5.56 5.80
C ALA A 20 -7.76 -6.00 7.23
N GLN A 21 -6.55 -6.47 7.44
CA GLN A 21 -6.03 -6.95 8.71
C GLN A 21 -4.80 -6.17 9.18
N ALA A 22 -4.42 -5.11 8.48
CA ALA A 22 -3.32 -4.25 8.85
C ALA A 22 -3.62 -3.48 10.14
N GLU A 23 -2.61 -3.32 10.99
CA GLU A 23 -2.69 -2.45 12.16
C GLU A 23 -2.54 -0.98 11.73
N GLN A 24 -3.53 -0.16 12.08
CA GLN A 24 -3.44 1.28 11.85
C GLN A 24 -2.81 1.96 13.07
N LEU A 25 -1.57 2.45 12.93
CA LEU A 25 -0.83 3.08 14.02
C LEU A 25 -1.23 4.54 14.26
N GLN A 26 -1.69 5.24 13.21
CA GLN A 26 -2.16 6.62 13.32
C GLN A 26 -3.10 7.02 12.18
N GLY A 27 -3.68 8.22 12.30
CA GLY A 27 -4.52 8.86 11.29
C GLY A 27 -6.00 8.63 11.51
N LYS A 28 -6.80 9.18 10.59
CA LYS A 28 -8.26 9.01 10.60
C LYS A 28 -8.65 7.62 10.10
N GLU A 29 -9.88 7.21 10.38
CA GLU A 29 -10.48 6.02 9.79
C GLU A 29 -10.31 5.99 8.27
N LEU A 30 -10.07 4.80 7.73
CA LEU A 30 -9.94 4.58 6.29
C LEU A 30 -11.31 4.67 5.61
N SER A 31 -11.37 5.40 4.50
CA SER A 31 -12.53 5.40 3.62
C SER A 31 -12.51 4.17 2.69
N TYR A 32 -13.64 3.90 2.03
CA TYR A 32 -13.72 2.90 0.97
C TYR A 32 -12.61 3.07 -0.08
N ASN A 33 -12.38 4.31 -0.52
CA ASN A 33 -11.33 4.61 -1.51
C ASN A 33 -9.93 4.35 -0.94
N ASN A 34 -9.69 4.68 0.33
CA ASN A 34 -8.39 4.37 0.94
C ASN A 34 -8.13 2.86 0.98
N TYR A 35 -9.12 2.04 1.32
CA TYR A 35 -8.98 0.58 1.27
C TYR A 35 -8.68 0.07 -0.12
N ASN A 36 -9.43 0.53 -1.13
CA ASN A 36 -9.25 0.13 -2.52
C ASN A 36 -7.85 0.50 -3.06
N ASP A 37 -7.41 1.73 -2.80
CA ASP A 37 -6.12 2.22 -3.30
C ASP A 37 -4.95 1.61 -2.50
N ALA A 38 -5.12 1.41 -1.19
CA ALA A 38 -4.13 0.77 -0.33
C ALA A 38 -3.93 -0.72 -0.69
N ASP A 39 -5.01 -1.43 -1.01
CA ASP A 39 -4.93 -2.81 -1.48
C ASP A 39 -4.16 -2.90 -2.79
N ALA A 40 -4.45 -2.04 -3.76
CA ALA A 40 -3.71 -1.98 -5.03
C ALA A 40 -2.22 -1.67 -4.82
N ALA A 41 -1.88 -0.76 -3.88
CA ALA A 41 -0.49 -0.43 -3.57
C ALA A 41 0.24 -1.61 -2.91
N LEU A 42 -0.40 -2.27 -1.94
CA LEU A 42 0.19 -3.41 -1.24
C LEU A 42 0.37 -4.63 -2.16
N GLU A 43 -0.63 -4.96 -2.98
CA GLU A 43 -0.57 -6.07 -3.94
C GLU A 43 0.60 -5.87 -4.93
N LEU A 44 0.73 -4.67 -5.50
CA LEU A 44 1.86 -4.37 -6.38
C LEU A 44 3.20 -4.39 -5.64
N CYS A 45 3.26 -3.87 -4.41
CA CYS A 45 4.48 -3.89 -3.60
C CYS A 45 4.91 -5.31 -3.25
N ALA A 46 3.97 -6.23 -3.09
CA ALA A 46 4.24 -7.64 -2.78
C ALA A 46 4.98 -8.37 -3.91
N GLU A 47 4.87 -7.92 -5.17
CA GLU A 47 5.65 -8.47 -6.29
C GLU A 47 7.17 -8.28 -6.10
N PHE A 48 7.57 -7.34 -5.26
CA PHE A 48 8.97 -7.05 -4.92
C PHE A 48 9.41 -7.69 -3.59
N ALA A 49 8.62 -8.62 -3.03
CA ALA A 49 8.93 -9.28 -1.77
C ALA A 49 10.26 -10.06 -1.86
N GLY A 50 11.14 -9.87 -0.88
CA GLY A 50 12.46 -10.52 -0.83
C GLY A 50 13.49 -9.96 -1.80
N GLY A 51 13.13 -8.97 -2.63
CA GLY A 51 14.03 -8.25 -3.54
C GLY A 51 14.72 -7.06 -2.88
N ALA A 52 15.32 -6.21 -3.71
CA ALA A 52 15.88 -4.93 -3.28
C ALA A 52 14.78 -4.01 -2.69
N PRO A 53 15.16 -3.01 -1.87
CA PRO A 53 14.21 -2.03 -1.35
C PRO A 53 13.36 -1.43 -2.48
N ALA A 54 12.03 -1.49 -2.31
CA ALA A 54 11.07 -1.04 -3.32
C ALA A 54 10.03 -0.10 -2.72
N VAL A 55 9.64 0.89 -3.51
CA VAL A 55 8.57 1.83 -3.21
C VAL A 55 7.56 1.85 -4.34
N VAL A 56 6.31 1.77 -3.98
CA VAL A 56 5.15 1.86 -4.88
C VAL A 56 4.30 3.06 -4.47
N ILE A 57 3.97 3.92 -5.42
CA ILE A 57 3.05 5.05 -5.25
C ILE A 57 1.82 4.82 -6.11
N VAL A 58 0.65 4.79 -5.48
CA VAL A 58 -0.64 4.55 -6.14
C VAL A 58 -1.58 5.72 -5.95
N LYS A 59 -2.34 6.04 -6.97
CA LYS A 59 -3.45 6.97 -6.91
C LYS A 59 -4.62 6.46 -7.74
N HIS A 60 -5.84 6.41 -7.14
CA HIS A 60 -7.04 5.87 -7.80
C HIS A 60 -6.84 4.43 -8.31
N ALA A 61 -6.27 3.58 -7.44
CA ALA A 61 -5.94 2.18 -7.70
C ALA A 61 -4.99 1.93 -8.89
N ASN A 62 -4.27 2.96 -9.36
CA ASN A 62 -3.28 2.83 -10.43
C ASN A 62 -1.92 3.33 -9.95
N PRO A 63 -0.83 2.65 -10.32
CA PRO A 63 0.51 3.11 -9.99
C PRO A 63 0.86 4.37 -10.78
N CYS A 64 1.41 5.37 -10.10
CA CYS A 64 1.99 6.56 -10.71
C CYS A 64 3.51 6.62 -10.52
N GLY A 65 4.07 5.79 -9.66
CA GLY A 65 5.50 5.63 -9.48
C GLY A 65 5.84 4.31 -8.83
N VAL A 66 6.84 3.61 -9.39
CA VAL A 66 7.38 2.36 -8.84
C VAL A 66 8.88 2.35 -9.07
N ALA A 67 9.65 2.04 -8.03
CA ALA A 67 11.09 1.89 -8.16
C ALA A 67 11.67 0.90 -7.14
N GLN A 68 12.79 0.28 -7.52
CA GLN A 68 13.68 -0.46 -6.65
C GLN A 68 15.06 0.20 -6.67
N ALA A 69 15.71 0.30 -5.51
CA ALA A 69 17.05 0.88 -5.40
C ALA A 69 17.86 0.23 -4.26
N GLY A 70 19.04 0.77 -3.97
CA GLY A 70 19.90 0.28 -2.90
C GLY A 70 19.33 0.54 -1.50
N THR A 71 18.53 1.60 -1.35
CA THR A 71 17.85 1.98 -0.10
C THR A 71 16.40 2.36 -0.38
N LEU A 72 15.53 2.36 0.66
CA LEU A 72 14.16 2.83 0.53
C LEU A 72 14.10 4.32 0.17
N LEU A 73 15.01 5.14 0.69
CA LEU A 73 15.06 6.57 0.36
C LEU A 73 15.38 6.81 -1.11
N GLU A 74 16.33 6.07 -1.68
CA GLU A 74 16.60 6.13 -3.12
C GLU A 74 15.41 5.65 -3.94
N ALA A 75 14.81 4.51 -3.56
CA ALA A 75 13.61 3.99 -4.22
C ALA A 75 12.43 4.98 -4.15
N TRP A 76 12.25 5.68 -3.01
CA TRP A 76 11.25 6.74 -2.88
C TRP A 76 11.49 7.88 -3.88
N ASN A 77 12.72 8.37 -3.94
CA ASN A 77 13.06 9.48 -4.84
C ASN A 77 12.85 9.12 -6.31
N GLU A 78 13.22 7.91 -6.71
CA GLU A 78 13.02 7.41 -8.08
C GLU A 78 11.54 7.17 -8.39
N ALA A 79 10.78 6.57 -7.47
CA ALA A 79 9.34 6.38 -7.65
C ALA A 79 8.61 7.73 -7.75
N LEU A 80 8.96 8.71 -6.90
CA LEU A 80 8.39 10.06 -6.94
C LEU A 80 8.72 10.77 -8.26
N ALA A 81 9.92 10.56 -8.80
CA ALA A 81 10.35 11.16 -10.06
C ALA A 81 9.57 10.65 -11.28
N CYS A 82 8.92 9.49 -11.21
CA CYS A 82 8.09 8.98 -12.30
C CYS A 82 6.91 9.93 -12.63
N ASP A 83 6.20 10.39 -11.59
CA ASP A 83 5.10 11.38 -11.71
C ASP A 83 4.85 12.06 -10.36
N SER A 84 5.61 13.10 -10.08
CA SER A 84 5.52 13.86 -8.83
C SER A 84 4.20 14.62 -8.68
N VAL A 85 3.51 14.90 -9.78
CA VAL A 85 2.22 15.60 -9.75
C VAL A 85 1.12 14.66 -9.29
N SER A 86 1.05 13.46 -9.85
CA SER A 86 0.05 12.45 -9.47
C SER A 86 0.33 11.86 -8.08
N ALA A 87 1.57 11.81 -7.63
CA ALA A 87 1.94 11.33 -6.31
C ALA A 87 1.33 12.14 -5.15
N PHE A 88 1.02 13.42 -5.37
CA PHE A 88 0.37 14.27 -4.37
C PHE A 88 -1.01 13.72 -3.98
N GLY A 89 -1.20 13.41 -2.69
CA GLY A 89 -2.42 12.78 -2.18
C GLY A 89 -2.54 11.30 -2.53
N GLY A 90 -1.43 10.67 -2.90
CA GLY A 90 -1.36 9.24 -3.19
C GLY A 90 -1.20 8.36 -1.94
N ILE A 91 -1.06 7.08 -2.20
CA ILE A 91 -0.81 6.01 -1.24
C ILE A 91 0.57 5.42 -1.52
N VAL A 92 1.37 5.23 -0.49
CA VAL A 92 2.74 4.71 -0.58
C VAL A 92 2.81 3.35 0.09
N ALA A 93 3.35 2.35 -0.60
CA ALA A 93 3.69 1.05 -0.01
C ALA A 93 5.20 0.78 -0.18
N VAL A 94 5.80 0.17 0.83
CA VAL A 94 7.21 -0.25 0.81
C VAL A 94 7.34 -1.72 1.15
N ASN A 95 8.37 -2.39 0.60
CA ASN A 95 8.55 -3.84 0.74
C ASN A 95 9.42 -4.26 1.93
N SER A 96 9.91 -3.34 2.72
CA SER A 96 10.75 -3.62 3.90
C SER A 96 10.45 -2.66 5.04
N GLU A 97 11.18 -2.78 6.17
CA GLU A 97 11.01 -1.87 7.30
C GLU A 97 11.20 -0.41 6.88
N LEU A 98 10.20 0.42 7.17
CA LEU A 98 10.24 1.84 6.85
C LEU A 98 11.11 2.59 7.84
N ASP A 99 12.20 3.16 7.36
CA ASP A 99 13.16 3.93 8.15
C ASP A 99 12.78 5.41 8.29
N GLY A 100 13.48 6.12 9.22
CA GLY A 100 13.19 7.52 9.50
C GLY A 100 13.47 8.47 8.36
N ALA A 101 14.55 8.24 7.60
CA ALA A 101 14.95 9.13 6.49
C ALA A 101 13.93 9.07 5.35
N THR A 102 13.48 7.87 5.01
CA THR A 102 12.41 7.67 4.02
C THR A 102 11.09 8.26 4.48
N ALA A 103 10.74 8.08 5.77
CA ALA A 103 9.52 8.68 6.34
C ALA A 103 9.53 10.20 6.32
N GLU A 104 10.68 10.84 6.61
CA GLU A 104 10.84 12.29 6.51
C GLU A 104 10.65 12.77 5.06
N ALA A 105 11.25 12.09 4.09
CA ALA A 105 11.11 12.42 2.67
C ALA A 105 9.65 12.26 2.19
N ILE A 106 8.95 11.21 2.59
CA ILE A 106 7.52 11.03 2.30
C ILE A 106 6.69 12.18 2.89
N CYS A 107 7.07 12.69 4.06
CA CYS A 107 6.39 13.82 4.70
C CYS A 107 6.52 15.15 3.96
N GLU A 108 7.42 15.29 2.99
CA GLU A 108 7.58 16.52 2.23
C GLU A 108 6.41 16.81 1.29
N ILE A 109 5.71 15.76 0.86
CA ILE A 109 4.48 15.89 0.07
C ILE A 109 3.26 15.47 0.88
N PHE A 110 2.07 15.86 0.42
CA PHE A 110 0.83 15.35 0.99
C PHE A 110 0.63 13.89 0.57
N THR A 111 0.60 12.99 1.55
CA THR A 111 0.36 11.55 1.38
C THR A 111 -0.82 11.13 2.26
N GLU A 112 -1.76 10.37 1.74
CA GLU A 112 -2.95 9.96 2.49
C GLU A 112 -2.72 8.72 3.35
N VAL A 113 -2.04 7.71 2.80
CA VAL A 113 -1.77 6.43 3.48
C VAL A 113 -0.34 5.99 3.18
N VAL A 114 0.34 5.47 4.19
CA VAL A 114 1.63 4.78 4.07
C VAL A 114 1.49 3.39 4.63
N ILE A 115 2.03 2.40 3.91
CA ILE A 115 1.91 0.97 4.21
C ILE A 115 3.30 0.37 4.24
N ALA A 116 3.61 -0.37 5.28
CA ALA A 116 4.87 -1.08 5.43
C ALA A 116 4.68 -2.40 6.19
N PRO A 117 5.55 -3.41 5.99
CA PRO A 117 5.55 -4.61 6.83
C PRO A 117 5.93 -4.28 8.29
N SER A 118 6.84 -3.34 8.50
CA SER A 118 7.22 -2.82 9.82
C SER A 118 7.71 -1.37 9.71
N VAL A 119 7.75 -0.66 10.84
CA VAL A 119 8.07 0.77 10.90
C VAL A 119 8.99 1.05 12.08
N SER A 120 10.14 1.67 11.84
CA SER A 120 11.07 2.08 12.88
C SER A 120 10.47 3.18 13.79
N ASP A 121 10.99 3.33 15.00
CA ASP A 121 10.54 4.39 15.92
C ASP A 121 10.86 5.79 15.36
N ALA A 122 11.95 5.94 14.60
CA ALA A 122 12.29 7.19 13.92
C ALA A 122 11.23 7.54 12.86
N ALA A 123 10.77 6.56 12.08
CA ALA A 123 9.71 6.77 11.10
C ALA A 123 8.36 7.13 11.76
N LYS A 124 8.00 6.45 12.86
CA LYS A 124 6.80 6.81 13.65
C LYS A 124 6.87 8.26 14.13
N ALA A 125 8.04 8.69 14.64
CA ALA A 125 8.25 10.06 15.11
C ALA A 125 8.13 11.09 13.97
N ALA A 126 8.61 10.77 12.76
CA ALA A 126 8.46 11.62 11.58
C ALA A 126 6.97 11.78 11.21
N PHE A 127 6.22 10.67 11.11
CA PHE A 127 4.81 10.70 10.74
C PHE A 127 3.91 11.30 11.81
N ALA A 128 4.28 11.26 13.09
CA ALA A 128 3.51 11.88 14.18
C ALA A 128 3.25 13.38 13.96
N LYS A 129 4.09 14.06 13.17
CA LYS A 129 3.92 15.46 12.76
C LYS A 129 2.78 15.64 11.74
N LYS A 130 2.32 14.58 11.09
CA LYS A 130 1.31 14.55 10.01
C LYS A 130 0.03 13.86 10.48
N LYS A 131 -0.72 14.46 11.39
CA LYS A 131 -1.87 13.86 12.10
C LYS A 131 -2.95 13.21 11.20
N ASN A 132 -3.08 13.65 9.96
CA ASN A 132 -4.08 13.13 9.02
C ASN A 132 -3.57 11.97 8.17
N LEU A 133 -2.24 11.75 8.09
CA LEU A 133 -1.63 10.63 7.40
C LEU A 133 -1.99 9.34 8.14
N ARG A 134 -2.42 8.34 7.42
CA ARG A 134 -2.72 7.01 7.93
C ARG A 134 -1.49 6.12 7.77
N LEU A 135 -1.02 5.55 8.85
CA LEU A 135 0.12 4.63 8.85
C LEU A 135 -0.38 3.22 9.15
N LEU A 136 -0.18 2.31 8.20
CA LEU A 136 -0.60 0.92 8.28
C LEU A 136 0.61 -0.01 8.36
N VAL A 137 0.53 -0.99 9.24
CA VAL A 137 1.54 -2.05 9.39
C VAL A 137 0.88 -3.39 9.13
N THR A 138 1.43 -4.17 8.20
CA THR A 138 0.88 -5.47 7.79
C THR A 138 1.54 -6.66 8.49
N GLY A 139 2.68 -6.43 9.17
CA GLY A 139 3.54 -7.47 9.74
C GLY A 139 4.44 -8.11 8.69
N GLU A 140 3.86 -8.53 7.59
CA GLU A 140 4.55 -9.10 6.42
C GLU A 140 3.87 -8.58 5.14
N LEU A 141 4.47 -8.85 3.99
CA LEU A 141 3.80 -8.66 2.70
C LEU A 141 2.93 -9.89 2.37
N PRO A 142 1.79 -9.70 1.68
CA PRO A 142 1.04 -10.84 1.19
C PRO A 142 1.85 -11.64 0.16
N ASP A 143 1.61 -12.95 0.08
CA ASP A 143 2.21 -13.78 -0.96
C ASP A 143 1.57 -13.44 -2.33
N PRO A 144 2.32 -12.90 -3.29
CA PRO A 144 1.79 -12.56 -4.62
C PRO A 144 1.34 -13.80 -5.40
N ARG A 145 1.89 -14.97 -5.05
CA ARG A 145 1.55 -16.25 -5.71
C ARG A 145 0.38 -16.98 -5.06
N ARG A 146 -0.26 -16.38 -4.05
CA ARG A 146 -1.40 -17.05 -3.39
C ARG A 146 -2.52 -17.33 -4.37
N THR A 147 -3.08 -18.51 -4.27
CA THR A 147 -4.27 -18.89 -5.05
C THR A 147 -5.51 -18.19 -4.51
N GLY A 148 -6.53 -18.05 -5.34
CA GLY A 148 -7.80 -17.45 -4.95
C GLY A 148 -8.63 -17.02 -6.14
N LEU A 149 -9.73 -16.34 -5.85
CA LEU A 149 -10.62 -15.77 -6.84
C LEU A 149 -10.55 -14.25 -6.80
N ALA A 150 -10.51 -13.63 -7.97
CA ALA A 150 -10.79 -12.23 -8.16
C ALA A 150 -12.24 -12.06 -8.61
N VAL A 151 -13.00 -11.22 -7.91
CA VAL A 151 -14.43 -10.99 -8.18
C VAL A 151 -14.65 -9.51 -8.43
N LYS A 152 -15.28 -9.19 -9.54
CA LYS A 152 -15.63 -7.82 -9.92
C LYS A 152 -17.12 -7.73 -10.23
N PRO A 153 -17.87 -6.90 -9.51
CA PRO A 153 -19.26 -6.63 -9.85
C PRO A 153 -19.33 -5.85 -11.17
N ILE A 154 -20.28 -6.23 -12.01
CA ILE A 154 -20.64 -5.52 -13.23
C ILE A 154 -22.15 -5.34 -13.27
N THR A 155 -22.65 -4.43 -14.11
CA THR A 155 -24.11 -4.28 -14.27
C THR A 155 -24.74 -5.60 -14.73
N GLY A 156 -25.64 -6.11 -13.90
CA GLY A 156 -26.36 -7.36 -14.20
C GLY A 156 -25.62 -8.66 -13.82
N GLY A 157 -24.43 -8.59 -13.20
CA GLY A 157 -23.70 -9.82 -12.84
C GLY A 157 -22.38 -9.61 -12.13
N LEU A 158 -21.60 -10.69 -12.09
CA LEU A 158 -20.23 -10.73 -11.53
C LEU A 158 -19.28 -11.36 -12.54
N LEU A 159 -18.11 -10.75 -12.70
CA LEU A 159 -16.96 -11.41 -13.30
C LEU A 159 -16.19 -12.13 -12.20
N VAL A 160 -15.86 -13.39 -12.44
CA VAL A 160 -15.07 -14.22 -11.52
C VAL A 160 -13.96 -14.87 -12.32
N GLN A 161 -12.73 -14.76 -11.83
CA GLN A 161 -11.57 -15.44 -12.39
C GLN A 161 -10.65 -15.92 -11.28
N THR A 162 -9.75 -16.83 -11.60
CA THR A 162 -8.63 -17.14 -10.69
C THR A 162 -7.69 -15.92 -10.63
N ARG A 163 -7.04 -15.71 -9.47
CA ARG A 163 -5.98 -14.72 -9.38
C ARG A 163 -4.85 -15.08 -10.34
N ASP A 164 -4.23 -14.06 -10.92
CA ASP A 164 -2.94 -14.24 -11.57
C ASP A 164 -1.88 -14.49 -10.49
N ASN A 165 -1.30 -15.67 -10.50
CA ASN A 165 -0.24 -16.09 -9.60
C ASN A 165 1.00 -16.57 -10.39
N GLY A 166 1.06 -16.24 -11.67
CA GLY A 166 2.24 -16.47 -12.51
C GLY A 166 3.41 -15.61 -12.05
N ALA A 167 4.62 -16.16 -12.13
CA ALA A 167 5.85 -15.40 -11.93
C ALA A 167 6.77 -15.62 -13.13
N ILE A 168 7.46 -14.55 -13.52
CA ILE A 168 8.53 -14.64 -14.51
C ILE A 168 9.70 -15.31 -13.78
N SER A 169 10.11 -16.48 -14.28
CA SER A 169 11.37 -17.13 -13.87
C SER A 169 12.42 -16.81 -14.93
N GLU A 170 13.59 -16.31 -14.50
CA GLU A 170 14.78 -16.25 -15.37
C GLU A 170 15.26 -17.64 -15.81
#